data_489d85f63629a2637117e876f62dd5da
#
_entry.id   489d85f63629a2637117e876f62dd5da
#
_cell.length_a   1.000
_cell.length_b   1.000
_cell.length_c   1.000
_cell.angle_alpha   90.00
_cell.angle_beta   90.00
_cell.angle_gamma   90.00
#
_symmetry.space_group_name_H-M   'P 1'
#
loop_
_entity.id
_entity.type
_entity.pdbx_description
1 polymer ?
#
loop_
_entity_poly.entity_id
_entity_poly.type
_entity_poly.pdbx_seq_one_letter_code
_entity_poly.pdbx_strand_id
1 'polypeptide(L)'
;YETSGQILLRNRLAQYVKQLDRPNKLEFRSFKALDGRYFKSDTYTSFDTDTGFFLADGTYVNVGWVNLGCSNSIVACGDLFVFLPPQRDAKMGVNWFNFYVSPTGIQPMGAEKDTKRSFEKYCDIKNSEGLGAMEQGRACTAWVIYNGNMDYLHCNDLSWHGKTKCK
;
A
#
# COMPACT_ATOMS: atom_id res chain seq x y z
N TYR A 1 -18.49 4.80 -7.85
CA TYR A 1 -17.10 5.11 -7.45
C TYR A 1 -16.55 6.12 -8.46
N GLU A 2 -16.17 7.31 -8.00
CA GLU A 2 -15.71 8.40 -8.88
C GLU A 2 -14.30 8.12 -9.38
N THR A 3 -14.21 7.46 -10.51
CA THR A 3 -12.96 7.25 -11.25
C THR A 3 -12.27 8.58 -11.61
N SER A 4 -13.04 9.67 -11.72
CA SER A 4 -12.53 11.02 -12.04
C SER A 4 -11.51 11.56 -11.03
N GLY A 5 -11.73 11.35 -9.73
CA GLY A 5 -10.80 11.80 -8.70
C GLY A 5 -9.47 11.04 -8.70
N GLN A 6 -9.53 9.74 -8.95
CA GLN A 6 -8.36 8.89 -9.07
C GLN A 6 -7.50 9.30 -10.28
N ILE A 7 -8.13 9.52 -11.44
CA ILE A 7 -7.46 9.99 -12.67
C ILE A 7 -6.82 11.36 -12.46
N LEU A 8 -7.53 12.29 -11.81
CA LEU A 8 -7.00 13.62 -11.53
C LEU A 8 -5.75 13.56 -10.64
N LEU A 9 -5.80 12.81 -9.55
CA LEU A 9 -4.65 12.64 -8.66
C LEU A 9 -3.51 11.91 -9.36
N ARG A 10 -3.80 10.83 -10.09
CA ARG A 10 -2.82 10.11 -10.91
C ARG A 10 -2.09 11.06 -11.86
N ASN A 11 -2.82 11.88 -12.60
CA ASN A 11 -2.24 12.80 -13.57
C ASN A 11 -1.36 13.87 -12.91
N ARG A 12 -1.75 14.35 -11.75
CA ARG A 12 -0.92 15.30 -10.97
C ARG A 12 0.38 14.65 -10.48
N LEU A 13 0.32 13.47 -9.88
CA LEU A 13 1.52 12.77 -9.41
C LEU A 13 2.47 12.43 -10.56
N ALA A 14 1.93 11.99 -11.68
CA ALA A 14 2.66 11.59 -12.86
C ALA A 14 3.51 12.72 -13.50
N GLN A 15 3.17 14.01 -13.27
CA GLN A 15 3.92 15.15 -13.76
C GLN A 15 5.27 15.33 -13.07
N TYR A 16 5.44 14.81 -11.85
CA TYR A 16 6.64 14.99 -11.03
C TYR A 16 7.60 13.81 -11.08
N VAL A 17 7.27 12.74 -11.81
CA VAL A 17 8.07 11.52 -11.86
C VAL A 17 8.35 11.09 -13.30
N LYS A 18 9.52 10.49 -13.51
CA LYS A 18 9.85 9.87 -14.79
C LYS A 18 9.08 8.56 -14.94
N GLN A 19 8.20 8.50 -15.92
CA GLN A 19 7.37 7.34 -16.22
C GLN A 19 8.02 6.45 -17.28
N LEU A 20 7.69 5.16 -17.23
CA LEU A 20 7.89 4.22 -18.34
C LEU A 20 6.64 4.19 -19.21
N ASP A 21 6.83 4.21 -20.52
CA ASP A 21 5.78 3.88 -21.47
C ASP A 21 5.57 2.36 -21.48
N ARG A 22 4.47 1.93 -20.90
CA ARG A 22 4.10 0.51 -20.77
C ARG A 22 2.62 0.29 -21.13
N PRO A 23 2.23 -0.95 -21.47
CA PRO A 23 0.84 -1.27 -21.83
C PRO A 23 -0.14 -0.95 -20.70
N ASN A 24 -1.37 -0.66 -21.10
CA ASN A 24 -2.44 -0.04 -20.33
C ASN A 24 -3.04 -0.91 -19.21
N LYS A 25 -2.42 -2.02 -18.82
CA LYS A 25 -2.96 -2.89 -17.78
C LYS A 25 -1.84 -3.63 -17.04
N LEU A 26 -1.87 -3.58 -15.72
CA LEU A 26 -1.07 -4.43 -14.87
C LEU A 26 -1.90 -5.64 -14.43
N GLU A 27 -1.47 -6.83 -14.82
CA GLU A 27 -2.11 -8.09 -14.45
C GLU A 27 -1.27 -8.84 -13.42
N PHE A 28 -1.93 -9.35 -12.40
CA PHE A 28 -1.33 -10.14 -11.34
C PHE A 28 -1.66 -11.62 -11.53
N ARG A 29 -0.65 -12.48 -11.34
CA ARG A 29 -0.84 -13.93 -11.26
C ARG A 29 -1.37 -14.32 -9.88
N SER A 30 -0.90 -13.67 -8.85
CA SER A 30 -1.35 -13.87 -7.49
C SER A 30 -1.38 -12.56 -6.71
N PHE A 31 -2.33 -12.48 -5.79
CA PHE A 31 -2.57 -11.34 -4.93
C PHE A 31 -2.78 -11.85 -3.51
N LYS A 32 -1.83 -11.55 -2.60
CA LYS A 32 -1.79 -12.14 -1.27
C LYS A 32 -1.69 -11.09 -0.17
N ALA A 33 -2.33 -11.39 0.95
CA ALA A 33 -2.08 -10.73 2.23
C ALA A 33 -0.69 -11.09 2.77
N LEU A 34 -0.23 -10.41 3.81
CA LEU A 34 1.05 -10.68 4.47
C LEU A 34 1.14 -12.11 5.00
N ASP A 35 0.06 -12.64 5.58
CA ASP A 35 -0.05 -14.01 6.10
C ASP A 35 -0.19 -15.10 5.02
N GLY A 36 -0.21 -14.71 3.75
CA GLY A 36 -0.28 -15.62 2.61
C GLY A 36 -1.68 -15.97 2.13
N ARG A 37 -2.75 -15.52 2.80
CA ARG A 37 -4.11 -15.71 2.30
C ARG A 37 -4.30 -15.00 0.95
N TYR A 38 -4.96 -15.69 0.02
CA TYR A 38 -5.30 -15.10 -1.26
C TYR A 38 -6.48 -14.15 -1.14
N PHE A 39 -6.43 -13.07 -1.89
CA PHE A 39 -7.62 -12.26 -2.12
C PHE A 39 -8.59 -13.00 -3.02
N LYS A 40 -9.80 -13.20 -2.55
CA LYS A 40 -10.88 -13.84 -3.31
C LYS A 40 -11.71 -12.82 -4.09
N SER A 41 -11.10 -11.86 -4.75
CA SER A 41 -11.85 -10.84 -5.46
C SER A 41 -11.35 -10.72 -6.89
N ASP A 42 -12.25 -10.95 -7.84
CA ASP A 42 -12.02 -10.67 -9.26
C ASP A 42 -11.72 -9.17 -9.51
N THR A 43 -12.02 -8.34 -8.51
CA THR A 43 -11.84 -6.88 -8.55
C THR A 43 -10.37 -6.45 -8.45
N TYR A 44 -9.47 -7.31 -7.97
CA TYR A 44 -8.05 -6.96 -7.72
C TYR A 44 -7.06 -7.78 -8.56
N THR A 45 -7.51 -8.42 -9.62
CA THR A 45 -6.61 -9.17 -10.52
C THR A 45 -5.87 -8.29 -11.52
N SER A 46 -6.32 -7.05 -11.68
CA SER A 46 -5.69 -6.07 -12.57
C SER A 46 -5.95 -4.64 -12.10
N PHE A 47 -5.03 -3.74 -12.43
CA PHE A 47 -5.18 -2.31 -12.28
C PHE A 47 -5.01 -1.61 -13.63
N ASP A 48 -5.94 -0.73 -13.96
CA ASP A 48 -5.85 0.09 -15.16
C ASP A 48 -4.83 1.21 -14.98
N THR A 49 -4.13 1.54 -16.05
CA THR A 49 -3.19 2.67 -16.06
C THR A 49 -3.88 4.04 -16.06
N ASP A 50 -5.20 4.09 -16.21
CA ASP A 50 -5.96 5.33 -16.02
C ASP A 50 -5.89 5.82 -14.57
N THR A 51 -5.78 4.90 -13.60
CA THR A 51 -5.62 5.20 -12.17
C THR A 51 -4.21 4.98 -11.65
N GLY A 52 -3.27 4.55 -12.49
CA GLY A 52 -1.89 4.27 -12.11
C GLY A 52 -0.87 4.58 -13.19
N PHE A 53 0.41 4.41 -12.88
CA PHE A 53 1.53 4.61 -13.79
C PHE A 53 2.77 3.84 -13.34
N PHE A 54 3.68 3.57 -14.27
CA PHE A 54 4.97 2.95 -13.98
C PHE A 54 6.07 4.00 -13.82
N LEU A 55 6.87 3.88 -12.78
CA LEU A 55 8.12 4.61 -12.60
C LEU A 55 9.24 4.04 -13.49
N ALA A 56 10.31 4.80 -13.68
CA ALA A 56 11.45 4.41 -14.52
C ALA A 56 12.14 3.10 -14.07
N ASP A 57 12.09 2.77 -12.78
CA ASP A 57 12.63 1.54 -12.21
C ASP A 57 11.69 0.33 -12.32
N GLY A 58 10.52 0.52 -12.92
CA GLY A 58 9.50 -0.50 -13.07
C GLY A 58 8.52 -0.62 -11.92
N THR A 59 8.64 0.19 -10.87
CA THR A 59 7.63 0.28 -9.80
C THR A 59 6.31 0.76 -10.38
N TYR A 60 5.20 0.12 -9.97
CA TYR A 60 3.86 0.56 -10.35
C TYR A 60 3.18 1.29 -9.18
N VAL A 61 2.65 2.46 -9.45
CA VAL A 61 1.88 3.28 -8.49
C VAL A 61 0.44 3.35 -8.95
N ASN A 62 -0.49 3.04 -8.06
CA ASN A 62 -1.92 3.09 -8.33
C ASN A 62 -2.66 3.93 -7.28
N VAL A 63 -3.62 4.72 -7.73
CA VAL A 63 -4.55 5.46 -6.87
C VAL A 63 -5.74 4.57 -6.59
N GLY A 64 -5.83 4.02 -5.38
CA GLY A 64 -6.86 3.05 -5.01
C GLY A 64 -8.25 3.68 -4.91
N TRP A 65 -8.37 4.78 -4.18
CA TRP A 65 -9.58 5.61 -4.11
C TRP A 65 -9.22 7.04 -3.71
N VAL A 66 -10.10 7.99 -4.01
CA VAL A 66 -9.96 9.41 -3.64
C VAL A 66 -11.31 10.01 -3.34
N ASN A 67 -11.40 10.77 -2.25
CA ASN A 67 -12.50 11.67 -1.93
C ASN A 67 -12.04 13.12 -2.12
N LEU A 68 -12.48 13.75 -3.19
CA LEU A 68 -12.11 15.15 -3.52
C LEU A 68 -12.72 16.17 -2.55
N GLY A 69 -13.83 15.84 -1.88
CA GLY A 69 -14.47 16.68 -0.86
C GLY A 69 -13.86 16.51 0.54
N CYS A 70 -12.73 15.84 0.67
CA CYS A 70 -12.09 15.57 1.94
C CYS A 70 -11.56 16.85 2.61
N SER A 71 -11.87 17.02 3.89
CA SER A 71 -11.38 18.12 4.73
C SER A 71 -10.20 17.67 5.60
N ASN A 72 -9.47 18.66 6.17
CA ASN A 72 -8.33 18.39 7.06
C ASN A 72 -8.66 17.62 8.34
N SER A 73 -9.93 17.46 8.68
CA SER A 73 -10.39 16.69 9.84
C SER A 73 -10.42 15.18 9.62
N ILE A 74 -10.20 14.70 8.38
CA ILE A 74 -10.25 13.29 8.02
C ILE A 74 -8.82 12.76 7.87
N VAL A 75 -8.54 11.60 8.50
CA VAL A 75 -7.21 10.95 8.50
C VAL A 75 -6.73 10.57 7.08
N ALA A 76 -7.66 10.22 6.19
CA ALA A 76 -7.33 9.82 4.83
C ALA A 76 -8.40 10.28 3.84
N CYS A 77 -7.95 10.93 2.78
CA CYS A 77 -8.76 11.35 1.63
C CYS A 77 -8.65 10.37 0.47
N GLY A 78 -7.78 9.38 0.59
CA GLY A 78 -7.55 8.35 -0.41
C GLY A 78 -6.43 7.40 -0.02
N ASP A 79 -6.26 6.38 -0.84
CA ASP A 79 -5.19 5.39 -0.71
C ASP A 79 -4.32 5.40 -1.98
N LEU A 80 -3.00 5.27 -1.81
CA LEU A 80 -2.06 4.93 -2.85
C LEU A 80 -1.50 3.53 -2.61
N PHE A 81 -1.36 2.78 -3.69
CA PHE A 81 -0.72 1.47 -3.71
C PHE A 81 0.57 1.54 -4.51
N VAL A 82 1.65 1.03 -3.95
CA VAL A 82 2.96 0.95 -4.59
C VAL A 82 3.35 -0.51 -4.70
N PHE A 83 3.60 -0.96 -5.93
CA PHE A 83 4.00 -2.33 -6.24
C PHE A 83 5.42 -2.34 -6.78
N LEU A 84 6.32 -2.96 -6.04
CA LEU A 84 7.71 -3.15 -6.46
C LEU A 84 7.81 -4.32 -7.45
N PRO A 85 8.71 -4.26 -8.46
CA PRO A 85 8.93 -5.37 -9.37
C PRO A 85 9.55 -6.59 -8.65
N PRO A 86 9.21 -7.82 -9.08
CA PRO A 86 8.23 -8.17 -10.10
C PRO A 86 6.80 -8.14 -9.54
N GLN A 87 5.87 -7.44 -10.21
CA GLN A 87 4.51 -7.25 -9.72
C GLN A 87 3.59 -8.47 -9.89
N ARG A 88 3.94 -9.44 -10.74
CA ARG A 88 3.05 -10.58 -11.08
C ARG A 88 2.52 -11.35 -9.86
N ASP A 89 3.32 -11.44 -8.80
CA ASP A 89 2.96 -12.06 -7.53
C ASP A 89 3.01 -10.99 -6.43
N ALA A 90 1.94 -10.21 -6.33
CA ALA A 90 1.84 -9.15 -5.34
C ALA A 90 1.53 -9.72 -3.95
N LYS A 91 2.36 -9.37 -2.97
CA LYS A 91 2.15 -9.70 -1.56
C LYS A 91 2.24 -8.44 -0.72
N MET A 92 1.17 -8.18 0.02
CA MET A 92 1.09 -7.01 0.90
C MET A 92 2.16 -7.06 1.99
N GLY A 93 2.84 -5.93 2.21
CA GLY A 93 3.96 -5.86 3.14
C GLY A 93 5.26 -6.53 2.65
N VAL A 94 5.34 -6.98 1.38
CA VAL A 94 6.56 -7.56 0.78
C VAL A 94 6.97 -6.77 -0.46
N ASN A 95 6.11 -6.74 -1.46
CA ASN A 95 6.31 -5.96 -2.68
C ASN A 95 5.07 -5.12 -3.05
N TRP A 96 4.10 -5.04 -2.16
CA TRP A 96 2.95 -4.15 -2.23
C TRP A 96 2.81 -3.36 -0.94
N PHE A 97 2.91 -2.01 -1.04
CA PHE A 97 2.90 -1.07 0.06
C PHE A 97 1.77 -0.07 -0.08
N ASN A 98 1.25 0.41 1.05
CA ASN A 98 0.05 1.21 1.12
C ASN A 98 0.30 2.54 1.81
N PHE A 99 -0.28 3.60 1.23
CA PHE A 99 -0.14 4.96 1.74
C PHE A 99 -1.51 5.61 1.85
N TYR A 100 -1.67 6.48 2.81
CA TYR A 100 -2.76 7.44 2.85
C TYR A 100 -2.45 8.65 1.98
N VAL A 101 -3.47 9.15 1.30
CA VAL A 101 -3.48 10.49 0.72
C VAL A 101 -4.29 11.40 1.63
N SER A 102 -3.74 12.56 1.98
CA SER A 102 -4.39 13.58 2.80
C SER A 102 -4.17 14.96 2.20
N PRO A 103 -4.89 16.01 2.63
CA PRO A 103 -4.63 17.37 2.17
C PRO A 103 -3.22 17.87 2.49
N THR A 104 -2.56 17.28 3.49
CA THR A 104 -1.20 17.64 3.93
C THR A 104 -0.11 16.80 3.28
N GLY A 105 -0.47 15.79 2.47
CA GLY A 105 0.49 14.97 1.73
C GLY A 105 0.20 13.48 1.76
N ILE A 106 1.21 12.70 1.36
CA ILE A 106 1.17 11.24 1.32
C ILE A 106 1.89 10.71 2.56
N GLN A 107 1.25 9.81 3.29
CA GLN A 107 1.77 9.22 4.52
C GLN A 107 1.74 7.70 4.46
N PRO A 108 2.81 6.99 4.88
CA PRO A 108 2.82 5.54 4.91
C PRO A 108 1.85 5.01 5.98
N MET A 109 1.12 3.94 5.66
CA MET A 109 0.25 3.28 6.63
C MET A 109 1.08 2.54 7.69
N GLY A 110 0.61 2.56 8.93
CA GLY A 110 1.25 1.89 10.08
C GLY A 110 2.31 2.71 10.80
N ALA A 111 2.35 4.04 10.61
CA ALA A 111 3.21 4.92 11.39
C ALA A 111 2.85 4.87 12.90
N GLU A 112 3.78 5.27 13.76
CA GLU A 112 3.62 5.24 15.22
C GLU A 112 2.30 5.86 15.71
N LYS A 113 1.85 6.92 15.07
CA LYS A 113 0.60 7.65 15.41
C LYS A 113 -0.60 7.26 14.56
N ASP A 114 -0.49 6.18 13.77
CA ASP A 114 -1.61 5.69 12.96
C ASP A 114 -2.63 4.96 13.83
N THR A 115 -3.65 5.69 14.26
CA THR A 115 -4.75 5.13 15.07
C THR A 115 -5.72 4.28 14.26
N LYS A 116 -5.71 4.39 12.92
CA LYS A 116 -6.58 3.63 12.04
C LYS A 116 -6.02 2.24 11.72
N ARG A 117 -4.70 2.18 11.48
CA ARG A 117 -3.98 0.93 11.16
C ARG A 117 -2.65 0.89 11.89
N SER A 118 -2.66 0.44 13.14
CA SER A 118 -1.42 0.27 13.90
C SER A 118 -0.54 -0.81 13.30
N PHE A 119 0.78 -0.62 13.36
CA PHE A 119 1.76 -1.58 12.89
C PHE A 119 1.57 -2.95 13.56
N GLU A 120 1.44 -2.97 14.88
CA GLU A 120 1.36 -4.18 15.69
C GLU A 120 0.18 -5.07 15.34
N LYS A 121 -0.94 -4.46 14.89
CA LYS A 121 -2.14 -5.21 14.51
C LYS A 121 -2.16 -5.59 13.03
N TYR A 122 -1.81 -4.65 12.16
CA TYR A 122 -2.02 -4.78 10.71
C TYR A 122 -0.75 -5.18 9.94
N CYS A 123 0.39 -5.37 10.64
CA CYS A 123 1.66 -5.90 10.09
C CYS A 123 2.20 -7.08 10.91
N ASP A 124 1.32 -7.91 11.47
CA ASP A 124 1.69 -9.13 12.21
C ASP A 124 1.38 -10.37 11.35
N ILE A 125 2.42 -11.08 10.92
CA ILE A 125 2.29 -12.27 10.07
C ILE A 125 1.63 -13.46 10.81
N LYS A 126 1.67 -13.48 12.15
CA LYS A 126 1.18 -14.60 12.98
C LYS A 126 -0.22 -14.36 13.52
N ASN A 127 -0.62 -13.12 13.71
CA ASN A 127 -1.90 -12.77 14.29
C ASN A 127 -2.79 -12.03 13.30
N SER A 128 -3.49 -12.79 12.48
CA SER A 128 -4.47 -12.26 11.53
C SER A 128 -5.92 -12.37 12.03
N GLU A 129 -6.11 -12.70 13.33
CA GLU A 129 -7.44 -12.91 13.92
C GLU A 129 -8.29 -11.65 13.79
N GLY A 130 -9.50 -11.81 13.26
CA GLY A 130 -10.44 -10.73 13.01
C GLY A 130 -10.09 -9.78 11.88
N LEU A 131 -8.96 -9.98 11.16
CA LEU A 131 -8.59 -9.19 10.00
C LEU A 131 -8.96 -9.89 8.69
N GLY A 132 -9.62 -9.15 7.80
CA GLY A 132 -9.76 -9.59 6.42
C GLY A 132 -8.41 -9.62 5.69
N ALA A 133 -8.29 -10.45 4.65
CA ALA A 133 -7.07 -10.51 3.84
C ALA A 133 -6.66 -9.12 3.30
N MET A 134 -7.63 -8.27 2.95
CA MET A 134 -7.41 -6.89 2.48
C MET A 134 -6.74 -5.95 3.50
N GLU A 135 -6.76 -6.28 4.77
CA GLU A 135 -6.20 -5.43 5.83
C GLU A 135 -4.83 -5.93 6.31
N GLN A 136 -4.56 -7.24 6.17
CA GLN A 136 -3.36 -7.86 6.71
C GLN A 136 -2.12 -7.53 5.85
N GLY A 137 -1.20 -6.75 6.44
CA GLY A 137 0.02 -6.26 5.80
C GLY A 137 -0.03 -4.77 5.38
N ARG A 138 -1.20 -4.11 5.47
CA ARG A 138 -1.31 -2.69 5.07
C ARG A 138 -0.42 -1.76 5.89
N ALA A 139 -0.23 -2.04 7.17
CA ALA A 139 0.54 -1.21 8.08
C ALA A 139 2.07 -1.48 8.06
N CYS A 140 2.56 -2.36 7.21
CA CYS A 140 4.00 -2.63 7.10
C CYS A 140 4.79 -1.48 6.45
N THR A 141 4.10 -0.62 5.69
CA THR A 141 4.73 0.42 4.87
C THR A 141 5.58 1.38 5.69
N ALA A 142 5.04 1.92 6.78
CA ALA A 142 5.77 2.85 7.64
C ALA A 142 7.00 2.20 8.28
N TRP A 143 6.88 0.93 8.67
CA TRP A 143 8.00 0.19 9.25
C TRP A 143 9.19 0.12 8.28
N VAL A 144 8.94 -0.26 7.03
CA VAL A 144 9.99 -0.35 6.00
C VAL A 144 10.65 1.01 5.76
N ILE A 145 9.85 2.08 5.69
CA ILE A 145 10.37 3.43 5.41
C ILE A 145 11.21 3.96 6.57
N TYR A 146 10.75 3.79 7.83
CA TYR A 146 11.41 4.40 8.99
C TYR A 146 12.47 3.53 9.63
N ASN A 147 12.34 2.20 9.59
CA ASN A 147 13.32 1.27 10.16
C ASN A 147 14.27 0.64 9.12
N GLY A 148 13.95 0.77 7.82
CA GLY A 148 14.80 0.27 6.74
C GLY A 148 14.93 -1.24 6.69
N ASN A 149 13.98 -1.99 7.27
CA ASN A 149 14.00 -3.44 7.30
C ASN A 149 12.61 -4.05 7.16
N MET A 150 12.55 -5.36 6.93
CA MET A 150 11.33 -6.17 6.86
C MET A 150 11.34 -7.28 7.92
N ASP A 151 11.90 -7.02 9.08
CA ASP A 151 12.07 -8.00 10.15
C ASP A 151 10.73 -8.56 10.68
N TYR A 152 9.61 -7.85 10.46
CA TYR A 152 8.26 -8.36 10.72
C TYR A 152 7.91 -9.64 9.95
N LEU A 153 8.69 -10.01 8.93
CA LEU A 153 8.56 -11.30 8.24
C LEU A 153 9.14 -12.46 9.04
N HIS A 154 9.97 -12.19 10.04
CA HIS A 154 10.75 -13.17 10.78
C HIS A 154 10.42 -13.23 12.27
N CYS A 155 10.11 -12.10 12.88
CA CYS A 155 9.74 -12.00 14.29
C CYS A 155 8.46 -11.17 14.47
N ASN A 156 7.72 -11.43 15.56
CA ASN A 156 6.41 -10.84 15.85
C ASN A 156 6.38 -9.98 17.12
N ASP A 157 7.54 -9.70 17.70
CA ASP A 157 7.71 -8.90 18.91
C ASP A 157 8.27 -7.50 18.62
N LEU A 158 8.10 -7.04 17.38
CA LEU A 158 8.49 -5.70 16.95
C LEU A 158 7.42 -4.67 17.35
N SER A 159 7.87 -3.49 17.77
CA SER A 159 6.98 -2.37 18.07
C SER A 159 7.72 -1.04 17.95
N TRP A 160 6.94 0.05 17.76
CA TRP A 160 7.51 1.40 17.67
C TRP A 160 8.24 1.84 18.94
N HIS A 161 7.78 1.38 20.12
CA HIS A 161 8.33 1.74 21.42
C HIS A 161 9.25 0.67 22.03
N GLY A 162 9.58 -0.37 21.27
CA GLY A 162 10.36 -1.49 21.77
C GLY A 162 11.41 -1.97 20.79
N LYS A 163 11.34 -3.25 20.45
CA LYS A 163 12.28 -3.91 19.57
C LYS A 163 12.02 -3.54 18.11
N THR A 164 13.05 -3.07 17.40
CA THR A 164 12.96 -2.67 15.99
C THR A 164 13.68 -3.60 15.01
N LYS A 165 14.36 -4.64 15.49
CA LYS A 165 15.05 -5.65 14.67
C LYS A 165 14.90 -7.04 15.28
N CYS A 166 14.86 -8.07 14.45
CA CYS A 166 15.04 -9.44 14.91
C CYS A 166 16.48 -9.65 15.43
N LYS A 167 16.68 -10.60 16.32
CA LYS A 167 18.03 -11.00 16.78
C LYS A 167 18.68 -11.87 15.73
#